data_ea35e90d6c440e8311cbb2c6833c226f
#
_entry.id   ea35e90d6c440e8311cbb2c6833c226f
#
_cell.length_a   1.000
_cell.length_b   1.000
_cell.length_c   1.000
_cell.angle_alpha   90.00
_cell.angle_beta   90.00
_cell.angle_gamma   90.00
#
_symmetry.space_group_name_H-M   'P 1'
#
loop_
_entity.id
_entity.type
_entity.pdbx_description
1 polymer ?
#
loop_
_entity_poly.entity_id
_entity_poly.type
_entity_poly.pdbx_seq_one_letter_code
_entity_poly.pdbx_strand_id
1 'polypeptide(L)'
;MKKAIFPFFLLSALSFHACQPKEEPADTLYTNGVVWTGDPDRPSATILAVKGEKILYVGEDAAIHQGKNTKVVDLAGKFVCPGFIDNHTHFMSGGFQLASVNLRGAKTPREFIRTLAEFAKNLPEGQWITGGDWDHENWGGELPRREWIDSVTQRNPVFVNRLDGHMALANSLAIERASADKTMPDVAGGAIVRDARGNPAGVFKDEAMALIQKAIPEADEAQLDAALQRAMDYMLSVGVTQIHDVSSLGGWTDLETFRRARKQGKLNLRIYSMVPLSNWAKMADYVGDNGRGDEWLHWGALKGFVDGSLGSTTAWFYSPYQDEPNTSGLLVNDTLQLRQWILQADSAGLHVAVHAIGDRANDWLLNVYAEAEALHGPRDRRFRIEHAQHLTRSAIQRFAELGVIPSMQPYHAIDDGRWAEKRIGPERIKTTYAFRDLLNAGANLTFGSDWTVAPPSPLEGIYAAVTRQTLDGRNPNGWVPQQKISPEEALRCYTVNNAYAAFQETKTGKLKPGMYADFVVLSDNILKIPGEKIRGVNVLRTVVNGKERFVKK
;
A
#
# COMPACT_ATOMS: atom_id res chain seq x y z
N MET A 1 90.07 25.82 -36.43
CA MET A 1 88.71 26.41 -36.51
C MET A 1 87.77 25.34 -37.08
N LYS A 2 87.08 24.62 -36.21
CA LYS A 2 86.07 23.58 -36.59
C LYS A 2 84.70 24.15 -36.36
N LYS A 3 83.89 24.28 -37.40
CA LYS A 3 82.49 24.72 -37.35
C LYS A 3 81.64 23.52 -36.93
N ALA A 4 80.91 23.66 -35.83
CA ALA A 4 79.87 22.71 -35.36
C ALA A 4 78.53 23.08 -36.03
N ILE A 5 77.95 22.09 -36.74
CA ILE A 5 76.58 22.20 -37.29
C ILE A 5 75.66 21.56 -36.33
N PHE A 6 74.64 22.37 -35.79
CA PHE A 6 73.57 21.84 -34.98
C PHE A 6 72.39 21.49 -35.90
N PRO A 7 71.81 20.29 -35.78
CA PRO A 7 70.57 19.97 -36.48
C PRO A 7 69.38 20.52 -35.73
N PHE A 8 68.52 21.23 -36.41
CA PHE A 8 67.23 21.73 -35.94
C PHE A 8 66.21 20.57 -36.02
N PHE A 9 65.86 19.98 -34.86
CA PHE A 9 64.73 19.02 -34.79
C PHE A 9 63.41 19.76 -34.75
N LEU A 10 62.64 19.64 -35.85
CA LEU A 10 61.27 20.13 -35.96
C LEU A 10 60.35 19.17 -35.18
N LEU A 11 59.89 19.54 -33.98
CA LEU A 11 58.91 18.75 -33.21
C LEU A 11 57.52 18.99 -33.82
N SER A 12 57.08 18.05 -34.64
CA SER A 12 55.69 18.00 -35.14
C SER A 12 54.76 17.60 -34.00
N ALA A 13 54.01 18.56 -33.44
CA ALA A 13 52.95 18.33 -32.49
C ALA A 13 51.77 17.64 -33.19
N LEU A 14 51.71 16.32 -33.10
CA LEU A 14 50.53 15.53 -33.45
C LEU A 14 49.45 15.81 -32.38
N SER A 15 48.48 16.67 -32.75
CA SER A 15 47.24 16.86 -31.96
C SER A 15 46.41 15.58 -32.04
N PHE A 16 46.54 14.72 -31.05
CA PHE A 16 45.55 13.65 -30.81
C PHE A 16 44.22 14.30 -30.49
N HIS A 17 43.36 14.44 -31.48
CA HIS A 17 41.92 14.59 -31.23
C HIS A 17 41.47 13.25 -30.68
N ALA A 18 41.42 13.13 -29.34
CA ALA A 18 40.71 12.07 -28.68
C ALA A 18 39.25 12.18 -29.12
N CYS A 19 38.82 11.26 -29.98
CA CYS A 19 37.40 11.08 -30.24
C CYS A 19 36.73 10.77 -28.89
N GLN A 20 36.09 11.76 -28.27
CA GLN A 20 35.24 11.45 -27.13
C GLN A 20 34.19 10.45 -27.61
N PRO A 21 34.01 9.33 -26.90
CA PRO A 21 33.00 8.36 -27.28
C PRO A 21 31.67 9.12 -27.34
N LYS A 22 31.00 9.08 -28.48
CA LYS A 22 29.72 9.70 -28.69
C LYS A 22 28.77 9.04 -27.69
N GLU A 23 28.32 9.80 -26.68
CA GLU A 23 27.43 9.24 -25.66
C GLU A 23 26.15 8.71 -26.30
N GLU A 24 25.63 7.62 -25.74
CA GLU A 24 24.47 6.91 -26.28
C GLU A 24 23.25 7.84 -26.24
N PRO A 25 22.49 8.00 -27.36
CA PRO A 25 21.31 8.86 -27.36
C PRO A 25 20.16 8.21 -26.58
N ALA A 26 19.45 9.03 -25.83
CA ALA A 26 18.21 8.64 -25.13
C ALA A 26 17.07 8.36 -26.12
N ASP A 27 16.15 7.49 -25.72
CA ASP A 27 14.87 7.33 -26.41
C ASP A 27 13.92 8.48 -26.06
N THR A 28 13.89 8.87 -24.78
CA THR A 28 13.12 10.03 -24.31
C THR A 28 13.96 10.89 -23.38
N LEU A 29 13.90 12.19 -23.60
CA LEU A 29 14.55 13.22 -22.80
C LEU A 29 13.49 14.10 -22.18
N TYR A 30 13.38 14.07 -20.85
CA TYR A 30 12.53 14.94 -20.07
C TYR A 30 13.35 16.16 -19.64
N THR A 31 12.95 17.37 -20.05
CA THR A 31 13.68 18.62 -19.85
C THR A 31 12.88 19.62 -19.04
N ASN A 32 13.56 20.65 -18.52
CA ASN A 32 12.93 21.76 -17.82
C ASN A 32 12.03 21.28 -16.65
N GLY A 33 12.51 20.28 -15.90
CA GLY A 33 11.85 19.75 -14.70
C GLY A 33 12.48 20.27 -13.40
N VAL A 34 11.79 20.08 -12.29
CA VAL A 34 12.35 20.17 -10.94
C VAL A 34 12.44 18.73 -10.43
N VAL A 35 13.60 18.11 -10.62
CA VAL A 35 13.80 16.69 -10.34
C VAL A 35 14.40 16.50 -8.94
N TRP A 36 13.67 15.83 -8.05
CA TRP A 36 14.22 15.28 -6.80
C TRP A 36 14.58 13.82 -7.04
N THR A 37 15.83 13.46 -6.88
CA THR A 37 16.33 12.15 -7.30
C THR A 37 16.22 11.06 -6.22
N GLY A 38 16.14 11.45 -4.95
CA GLY A 38 16.28 10.54 -3.82
C GLY A 38 17.72 10.03 -3.61
N ASP A 39 18.67 10.37 -4.49
CA ASP A 39 20.08 10.03 -4.38
C ASP A 39 20.85 11.16 -3.65
N PRO A 40 21.48 10.90 -2.49
CA PRO A 40 22.23 11.92 -1.74
C PRO A 40 23.44 12.47 -2.52
N ASP A 41 24.01 11.69 -3.44
CA ASP A 41 25.16 12.11 -4.25
C ASP A 41 24.76 13.16 -5.31
N ARG A 42 23.48 13.16 -5.72
CA ARG A 42 22.92 14.11 -6.69
C ARG A 42 21.45 14.40 -6.34
N PRO A 43 21.18 15.18 -5.31
CA PRO A 43 19.83 15.32 -4.76
C PRO A 43 18.81 16.00 -5.71
N SER A 44 19.29 16.76 -6.70
CA SER A 44 18.43 17.46 -7.66
C SER A 44 19.00 17.49 -9.07
N ALA A 45 18.13 17.68 -10.06
CA ALA A 45 18.45 17.84 -11.48
C ALA A 45 17.33 18.61 -12.19
N THR A 46 17.55 18.97 -13.47
CA THR A 46 16.52 19.55 -14.35
C THR A 46 16.17 18.64 -15.54
N ILE A 47 16.95 17.59 -15.74
CA ILE A 47 16.86 16.70 -16.89
C ILE A 47 16.90 15.26 -16.44
N LEU A 48 16.07 14.44 -17.10
CA LEU A 48 16.06 12.99 -16.98
C LEU A 48 16.04 12.37 -18.37
N ALA A 49 17.08 11.60 -18.72
CA ALA A 49 17.17 10.85 -19.97
C ALA A 49 16.87 9.38 -19.74
N VAL A 50 16.03 8.80 -20.58
CA VAL A 50 15.59 7.40 -20.52
C VAL A 50 16.00 6.67 -21.79
N LYS A 51 16.56 5.47 -21.62
CA LYS A 51 16.90 4.53 -22.69
C LYS A 51 16.32 3.15 -22.38
N GLY A 52 15.44 2.66 -23.25
CA GLY A 52 14.70 1.43 -22.98
C GLY A 52 13.95 1.51 -21.65
N GLU A 53 14.30 0.65 -20.74
CA GLU A 53 13.68 0.54 -19.41
C GLU A 53 14.44 1.29 -18.30
N LYS A 54 15.61 1.87 -18.65
CA LYS A 54 16.55 2.41 -17.66
C LYS A 54 16.72 3.92 -17.77
N ILE A 55 17.07 4.49 -16.64
CA ILE A 55 17.57 5.85 -16.58
C ILE A 55 18.99 5.85 -17.16
N LEU A 56 19.20 6.61 -18.22
CA LEU A 56 20.49 6.79 -18.86
C LEU A 56 21.29 7.92 -18.21
N TYR A 57 20.60 9.03 -17.91
CA TYR A 57 21.23 10.23 -17.35
C TYR A 57 20.26 11.02 -16.47
N VAL A 58 20.80 11.64 -15.44
CA VAL A 58 20.12 12.62 -14.58
C VAL A 58 21.10 13.78 -14.36
N GLY A 59 20.71 15.02 -14.71
CA GLY A 59 21.61 16.17 -14.58
C GLY A 59 21.02 17.47 -15.13
N GLU A 60 21.92 18.33 -15.63
CA GLU A 60 21.58 19.69 -16.08
C GLU A 60 21.81 19.89 -17.60
N ASP A 61 22.54 19.01 -18.28
CA ASP A 61 22.89 19.15 -19.70
C ASP A 61 22.08 18.20 -20.60
N ALA A 62 21.16 18.78 -21.40
CA ALA A 62 20.31 18.04 -22.32
C ALA A 62 21.05 17.61 -23.59
N ALA A 63 22.08 18.35 -24.01
CA ALA A 63 22.72 18.14 -25.33
C ALA A 63 23.48 16.82 -25.41
N ILE A 64 23.96 16.33 -24.29
CA ILE A 64 24.82 15.13 -24.19
C ILE A 64 24.12 13.87 -24.74
N HIS A 65 22.82 13.71 -24.45
CA HIS A 65 22.06 12.50 -24.79
C HIS A 65 20.96 12.72 -25.84
N GLN A 66 20.91 13.91 -26.47
CA GLN A 66 19.92 14.19 -27.52
C GLN A 66 20.40 13.67 -28.87
N GLY A 67 19.70 12.67 -29.42
CA GLY A 67 19.89 12.14 -30.75
C GLY A 67 18.80 12.55 -31.73
N LYS A 68 18.97 12.19 -33.01
CA LYS A 68 18.01 12.54 -34.07
C LYS A 68 16.58 12.01 -33.82
N ASN A 69 16.47 10.86 -33.15
CA ASN A 69 15.20 10.17 -32.89
C ASN A 69 14.74 10.31 -31.43
N THR A 70 15.45 11.09 -30.60
CA THR A 70 15.09 11.28 -29.20
C THR A 70 13.79 12.08 -29.09
N LYS A 71 12.79 11.52 -28.41
CA LYS A 71 11.57 12.25 -28.04
C LYS A 71 11.92 13.23 -26.91
N VAL A 72 11.67 14.50 -27.11
CA VAL A 72 11.85 15.53 -26.06
C VAL A 72 10.49 15.86 -25.45
N VAL A 73 10.42 15.80 -24.12
CA VAL A 73 9.24 16.15 -23.32
C VAL A 73 9.60 17.31 -22.40
N ASP A 74 9.04 18.49 -22.69
CA ASP A 74 9.19 19.65 -21.81
C ASP A 74 8.27 19.49 -20.59
N LEU A 75 8.85 19.49 -19.40
CA LEU A 75 8.13 19.37 -18.13
C LEU A 75 7.59 20.70 -17.61
N ALA A 76 7.94 21.82 -18.26
CA ALA A 76 7.45 23.16 -17.92
C ALA A 76 7.57 23.50 -16.42
N GLY A 77 8.69 23.19 -15.80
CA GLY A 77 8.96 23.44 -14.38
C GLY A 77 8.23 22.49 -13.40
N LYS A 78 7.60 21.43 -13.88
CA LYS A 78 6.88 20.46 -13.02
C LYS A 78 7.83 19.65 -12.17
N PHE A 79 7.34 19.21 -11.02
CA PHE A 79 8.10 18.41 -10.06
C PHE A 79 8.15 16.94 -10.49
N VAL A 80 9.34 16.35 -10.41
CA VAL A 80 9.58 14.93 -10.71
C VAL A 80 10.25 14.27 -9.51
N CYS A 81 9.77 13.10 -9.14
CA CYS A 81 10.41 12.26 -8.13
C CYS A 81 10.36 10.78 -8.56
N PRO A 82 11.11 9.88 -7.91
CA PRO A 82 10.94 8.44 -8.11
C PRO A 82 9.47 8.06 -7.98
N GLY A 83 9.03 7.07 -8.73
CA GLY A 83 7.68 6.54 -8.61
C GLY A 83 7.41 6.10 -7.18
N PHE A 84 6.22 6.42 -6.69
CA PHE A 84 5.85 6.02 -5.35
C PHE A 84 5.78 4.50 -5.23
N ILE A 85 6.15 4.01 -4.06
CA ILE A 85 6.02 2.60 -3.68
C ILE A 85 5.07 2.56 -2.49
N ASP A 86 3.98 1.83 -2.61
CA ASP A 86 3.06 1.57 -1.50
C ASP A 86 3.46 0.24 -0.85
N ASN A 87 3.96 0.28 0.38
CA ASN A 87 4.54 -0.90 0.99
C ASN A 87 3.54 -1.82 1.71
N HIS A 88 2.26 -1.46 1.72
CA HIS A 88 1.23 -2.25 2.40
C HIS A 88 -0.13 -2.07 1.72
N THR A 89 -0.52 -3.03 0.90
CA THR A 89 -1.81 -3.02 0.21
C THR A 89 -2.46 -4.41 0.21
N HIS A 90 -3.79 -4.45 0.34
CA HIS A 90 -4.61 -5.60 0.02
C HIS A 90 -5.04 -5.49 -1.45
N PHE A 91 -4.09 -5.74 -2.37
CA PHE A 91 -4.18 -5.29 -3.75
C PHE A 91 -5.32 -5.89 -4.53
N MET A 92 -5.52 -7.21 -4.43
CA MET A 92 -6.64 -7.89 -5.10
C MET A 92 -7.99 -7.47 -4.53
N SER A 93 -8.11 -7.34 -3.19
CA SER A 93 -9.33 -6.81 -2.55
C SER A 93 -9.66 -5.40 -3.03
N GLY A 94 -8.64 -4.54 -3.22
CA GLY A 94 -8.81 -3.21 -3.80
C GLY A 94 -9.38 -3.24 -5.21
N GLY A 95 -8.88 -4.13 -6.06
CA GLY A 95 -9.41 -4.31 -7.41
C GLY A 95 -10.86 -4.78 -7.45
N PHE A 96 -11.27 -5.61 -6.51
CA PHE A 96 -12.68 -5.99 -6.33
C PHE A 96 -13.52 -4.85 -5.76
N GLN A 97 -13.02 -4.11 -4.77
CA GLN A 97 -13.70 -2.94 -4.19
C GLN A 97 -14.03 -1.90 -5.26
N LEU A 98 -13.12 -1.64 -6.20
CA LEU A 98 -13.35 -0.71 -7.32
C LEU A 98 -14.47 -1.15 -8.28
N ALA A 99 -14.75 -2.46 -8.33
CA ALA A 99 -15.85 -3.03 -9.12
C ALA A 99 -17.14 -3.20 -8.32
N SER A 100 -17.09 -2.94 -7.02
CA SER A 100 -18.22 -3.10 -6.11
C SER A 100 -19.04 -1.81 -6.01
N VAL A 101 -20.30 -1.95 -5.62
CA VAL A 101 -21.13 -0.77 -5.37
C VAL A 101 -20.59 0.01 -4.16
N ASN A 102 -20.50 1.33 -4.29
CA ASN A 102 -20.11 2.21 -3.18
C ASN A 102 -21.35 2.94 -2.63
N LEU A 103 -21.79 2.59 -1.44
CA LEU A 103 -22.96 3.15 -0.76
C LEU A 103 -22.57 4.05 0.43
N ARG A 104 -21.26 4.23 0.69
CA ARG A 104 -20.73 5.03 1.82
C ARG A 104 -21.24 6.48 1.80
N GLY A 105 -21.45 7.03 0.62
CA GLY A 105 -21.91 8.40 0.42
C GLY A 105 -23.41 8.63 0.64
N ALA A 106 -24.22 7.57 0.72
CA ALA A 106 -25.67 7.68 0.85
C ALA A 106 -26.07 8.31 2.19
N LYS A 107 -26.84 9.39 2.13
CA LYS A 107 -27.34 10.14 3.30
C LYS A 107 -28.82 9.86 3.61
N THR A 108 -29.51 9.17 2.73
CA THR A 108 -30.93 8.83 2.85
C THR A 108 -31.19 7.43 2.30
N PRO A 109 -32.26 6.73 2.73
CA PRO A 109 -32.69 5.47 2.11
C PRO A 109 -32.92 5.59 0.59
N ARG A 110 -33.43 6.72 0.13
CA ARG A 110 -33.67 6.98 -1.30
C ARG A 110 -32.38 7.03 -2.10
N GLU A 111 -31.33 7.68 -1.56
CA GLU A 111 -30.00 7.72 -2.20
C GLU A 111 -29.38 6.34 -2.23
N PHE A 112 -29.46 5.58 -1.13
CA PHE A 112 -29.01 4.19 -1.05
C PHE A 112 -29.64 3.33 -2.16
N ILE A 113 -30.97 3.32 -2.26
CA ILE A 113 -31.72 2.56 -3.28
C ILE A 113 -31.33 3.01 -4.68
N ARG A 114 -31.25 4.32 -4.94
CA ARG A 114 -30.91 4.86 -6.26
C ARG A 114 -29.51 4.44 -6.69
N THR A 115 -28.52 4.57 -5.81
CA THR A 115 -27.12 4.19 -6.11
C THR A 115 -27.02 2.70 -6.46
N LEU A 116 -27.72 1.86 -5.71
CA LEU A 116 -27.76 0.43 -5.97
C LEU A 116 -28.47 0.11 -7.31
N ALA A 117 -29.57 0.79 -7.60
CA ALA A 117 -30.31 0.64 -8.86
C ALA A 117 -29.46 1.04 -10.08
N GLU A 118 -28.73 2.16 -9.99
CA GLU A 118 -27.84 2.64 -11.05
C GLU A 118 -26.70 1.65 -11.30
N PHE A 119 -26.13 1.10 -10.24
CA PHE A 119 -25.08 0.09 -10.33
C PHE A 119 -25.59 -1.19 -10.99
N ALA A 120 -26.75 -1.71 -10.56
CA ALA A 120 -27.34 -2.95 -11.05
C ALA A 120 -27.70 -2.91 -12.55
N LYS A 121 -28.05 -1.74 -13.10
CA LYS A 121 -28.42 -1.59 -14.53
C LYS A 121 -27.33 -2.06 -15.48
N ASN A 122 -26.07 -1.91 -15.10
CA ASN A 122 -24.91 -2.16 -15.95
C ASN A 122 -24.32 -3.57 -15.76
N LEU A 123 -24.92 -4.39 -14.89
CA LEU A 123 -24.41 -5.71 -14.60
C LEU A 123 -25.11 -6.81 -15.41
N PRO A 124 -24.37 -7.85 -15.83
CA PRO A 124 -24.96 -9.07 -16.34
C PRO A 124 -25.96 -9.69 -15.36
N GLU A 125 -26.98 -10.33 -15.88
CA GLU A 125 -27.95 -11.07 -15.05
C GLU A 125 -27.26 -12.19 -14.26
N GLY A 126 -27.66 -12.36 -13.01
CA GLY A 126 -27.12 -13.38 -12.11
C GLY A 126 -25.80 -13.00 -11.44
N GLN A 127 -25.13 -11.92 -11.86
CA GLN A 127 -23.92 -11.45 -11.18
C GLN A 127 -24.26 -10.90 -9.79
N TRP A 128 -23.49 -11.31 -8.79
CA TRP A 128 -23.65 -10.81 -7.42
C TRP A 128 -23.23 -9.34 -7.30
N ILE A 129 -24.00 -8.57 -6.55
CA ILE A 129 -23.66 -7.22 -6.13
C ILE A 129 -23.14 -7.28 -4.70
N THR A 130 -21.86 -6.98 -4.54
CA THR A 130 -21.13 -7.00 -3.25
C THR A 130 -20.54 -5.64 -2.94
N GLY A 131 -19.80 -5.50 -1.84
CA GLY A 131 -19.26 -4.24 -1.33
C GLY A 131 -20.32 -3.47 -0.55
N GLY A 132 -20.40 -2.16 -0.73
CA GLY A 132 -21.43 -1.32 -0.12
C GLY A 132 -20.86 -0.27 0.80
N ASP A 133 -20.39 -0.63 1.99
CA ASP A 133 -19.92 0.28 3.04
C ASP A 133 -21.01 1.29 3.48
N TRP A 134 -22.28 0.87 3.49
CA TRP A 134 -23.37 1.73 3.92
C TRP A 134 -23.35 1.99 5.42
N ASP A 135 -23.94 3.10 5.84
CA ASP A 135 -24.12 3.46 7.24
C ASP A 135 -25.53 3.99 7.48
N HIS A 136 -26.35 3.22 8.21
CA HIS A 136 -27.72 3.57 8.52
C HIS A 136 -27.83 4.74 9.50
N GLU A 137 -26.77 5.05 10.25
CA GLU A 137 -26.73 6.26 11.10
C GLU A 137 -26.83 7.55 10.27
N ASN A 138 -26.44 7.51 8.99
CA ASN A 138 -26.60 8.64 8.08
C ASN A 138 -28.05 9.04 7.83
N TRP A 139 -29.01 8.15 8.12
CA TRP A 139 -30.45 8.41 7.92
C TRP A 139 -31.30 8.08 9.15
N GLY A 140 -30.72 8.21 10.37
CA GLY A 140 -31.44 8.14 11.62
C GLY A 140 -31.54 6.75 12.25
N GLY A 141 -30.71 5.81 11.85
CA GLY A 141 -30.55 4.51 12.52
C GLY A 141 -31.52 3.41 12.08
N GLU A 142 -32.43 3.68 11.10
CA GLU A 142 -33.31 2.64 10.57
C GLU A 142 -32.51 1.62 9.76
N LEU A 143 -32.57 0.34 10.15
CA LEU A 143 -31.92 -0.73 9.37
C LEU A 143 -32.58 -0.88 7.98
N PRO A 144 -31.78 -1.02 6.91
CA PRO A 144 -32.33 -1.29 5.59
C PRO A 144 -33.00 -2.67 5.55
N ARG A 145 -33.97 -2.83 4.64
CA ARG A 145 -34.71 -4.08 4.46
C ARG A 145 -34.63 -4.53 3.01
N ARG A 146 -34.71 -5.85 2.76
CA ARG A 146 -34.68 -6.40 1.41
C ARG A 146 -35.74 -5.79 0.48
N GLU A 147 -36.92 -5.46 1.02
CA GLU A 147 -38.01 -4.85 0.25
C GLU A 147 -37.63 -3.49 -0.36
N TRP A 148 -36.66 -2.77 0.26
CA TRP A 148 -36.16 -1.50 -0.30
C TRP A 148 -35.46 -1.68 -1.64
N ILE A 149 -34.83 -2.85 -1.84
CA ILE A 149 -33.94 -3.10 -2.96
C ILE A 149 -34.43 -4.17 -3.94
N ASP A 150 -35.35 -5.03 -3.54
CA ASP A 150 -35.86 -6.14 -4.37
C ASP A 150 -36.35 -5.67 -5.73
N SER A 151 -37.11 -4.56 -5.80
CA SER A 151 -37.68 -4.06 -7.05
C SER A 151 -36.64 -3.53 -8.04
N VAL A 152 -35.48 -3.09 -7.54
CA VAL A 152 -34.40 -2.49 -8.34
C VAL A 152 -33.25 -3.45 -8.63
N THR A 153 -33.25 -4.65 -8.02
CA THR A 153 -32.19 -5.67 -8.17
C THR A 153 -32.75 -7.06 -8.52
N GLN A 154 -33.85 -7.11 -9.27
CA GLN A 154 -34.57 -8.37 -9.58
C GLN A 154 -33.72 -9.43 -10.30
N ARG A 155 -32.71 -9.01 -11.07
CA ARG A 155 -31.87 -9.90 -11.86
C ARG A 155 -30.55 -10.28 -11.19
N ASN A 156 -30.19 -9.61 -10.08
CA ASN A 156 -28.88 -9.73 -9.44
C ASN A 156 -29.03 -10.02 -7.95
N PRO A 157 -28.43 -11.08 -7.43
CA PRO A 157 -28.34 -11.29 -5.99
C PRO A 157 -27.47 -10.20 -5.37
N VAL A 158 -27.93 -9.64 -4.25
CA VAL A 158 -27.27 -8.53 -3.55
C VAL A 158 -26.85 -8.98 -2.16
N PHE A 159 -25.61 -8.74 -1.80
CA PHE A 159 -25.10 -8.86 -0.44
C PHE A 159 -24.09 -7.74 -0.17
N VAL A 160 -24.59 -6.64 0.42
CA VAL A 160 -23.83 -5.39 0.61
C VAL A 160 -23.59 -5.14 2.09
N ASN A 161 -22.33 -5.00 2.48
CA ASN A 161 -21.93 -4.84 3.88
C ASN A 161 -22.12 -3.40 4.39
N ARG A 162 -22.32 -3.30 5.69
CA ARG A 162 -22.14 -2.04 6.44
C ARG A 162 -20.65 -1.69 6.50
N LEU A 163 -20.36 -0.40 6.68
CA LEU A 163 -19.00 0.14 6.69
C LEU A 163 -18.04 -0.52 7.71
N ASP A 164 -18.57 -1.06 8.82
CA ASP A 164 -17.79 -1.76 9.85
C ASP A 164 -17.59 -3.27 9.60
N GLY A 165 -18.24 -3.80 8.55
CA GLY A 165 -18.16 -5.21 8.21
C GLY A 165 -18.93 -6.17 9.13
N HIS A 166 -19.62 -5.66 10.18
CA HIS A 166 -20.33 -6.50 11.16
C HIS A 166 -21.79 -6.79 10.81
N MET A 167 -22.30 -6.25 9.71
CA MET A 167 -23.59 -6.64 9.14
C MET A 167 -23.64 -6.41 7.64
N ALA A 168 -24.54 -7.13 6.98
CA ALA A 168 -24.80 -6.95 5.57
C ALA A 168 -26.28 -7.10 5.23
N LEU A 169 -26.71 -6.41 4.16
CA LEU A 169 -28.05 -6.51 3.58
C LEU A 169 -28.04 -7.46 2.38
N ALA A 170 -28.90 -8.47 2.43
CA ALA A 170 -29.22 -9.35 1.32
C ALA A 170 -30.58 -9.00 0.71
N ASN A 171 -30.71 -9.04 -0.62
CA ASN A 171 -32.01 -9.01 -1.27
C ASN A 171 -32.68 -10.40 -1.28
N SER A 172 -33.94 -10.50 -1.69
CA SER A 172 -34.67 -11.77 -1.72
C SER A 172 -33.99 -12.83 -2.60
N LEU A 173 -33.40 -12.44 -3.73
CA LEU A 173 -32.69 -13.36 -4.62
C LEU A 173 -31.42 -13.93 -3.98
N ALA A 174 -30.67 -13.15 -3.22
CA ALA A 174 -29.50 -13.63 -2.49
C ALA A 174 -29.90 -14.61 -1.37
N ILE A 175 -30.97 -14.30 -0.63
CA ILE A 175 -31.54 -15.18 0.39
C ILE A 175 -31.99 -16.52 -0.21
N GLU A 176 -32.66 -16.48 -1.36
CA GLU A 176 -33.06 -17.69 -2.10
C GLU A 176 -31.85 -18.53 -2.54
N ARG A 177 -30.85 -17.90 -3.16
CA ARG A 177 -29.59 -18.56 -3.57
C ARG A 177 -28.87 -19.23 -2.43
N ALA A 178 -28.90 -18.64 -1.24
CA ALA A 178 -28.29 -19.17 -0.02
C ALA A 178 -29.18 -20.21 0.69
N SER A 179 -30.40 -20.46 0.21
CA SER A 179 -31.42 -21.28 0.88
C SER A 179 -31.68 -20.81 2.33
N ALA A 180 -31.57 -19.50 2.57
CA ALA A 180 -31.69 -18.86 3.88
C ALA A 180 -33.14 -18.45 4.16
N ASP A 181 -33.99 -19.41 4.48
CA ASP A 181 -35.42 -19.18 4.75
C ASP A 181 -35.76 -19.05 6.25
N LYS A 182 -37.05 -19.01 6.55
CA LYS A 182 -37.56 -18.90 7.94
C LYS A 182 -37.23 -20.09 8.84
N THR A 183 -36.88 -21.25 8.25
CA THR A 183 -36.55 -22.47 8.99
C THR A 183 -35.09 -22.48 9.43
N MET A 184 -34.27 -21.55 8.93
CA MET A 184 -32.87 -21.43 9.27
C MET A 184 -32.70 -21.08 10.75
N PRO A 185 -31.91 -21.87 11.51
CA PRO A 185 -31.68 -21.61 12.93
C PRO A 185 -30.83 -20.35 13.11
N ASP A 186 -30.93 -19.73 14.28
CA ASP A 186 -30.00 -18.70 14.68
C ASP A 186 -28.58 -19.28 14.80
N VAL A 187 -27.59 -18.50 14.40
CA VAL A 187 -26.17 -18.89 14.39
C VAL A 187 -25.51 -18.38 15.66
N ALA A 188 -24.78 -19.23 16.36
CA ALA A 188 -24.00 -18.82 17.51
C ALA A 188 -22.99 -17.72 17.09
N GLY A 189 -22.95 -16.62 17.83
CA GLY A 189 -22.12 -15.45 17.50
C GLY A 189 -22.66 -14.56 16.38
N GLY A 190 -23.88 -14.80 15.87
CA GLY A 190 -24.50 -13.98 14.82
C GLY A 190 -25.99 -13.79 15.03
N ALA A 191 -26.62 -12.89 14.27
CA ALA A 191 -28.04 -12.64 14.32
C ALA A 191 -28.65 -12.42 12.92
N ILE A 192 -29.83 -13.01 12.69
CA ILE A 192 -30.66 -12.75 11.51
C ILE A 192 -31.76 -11.79 11.90
N VAL A 193 -31.81 -10.60 11.29
CA VAL A 193 -32.95 -9.69 11.50
C VAL A 193 -34.18 -10.27 10.78
N ARG A 194 -35.25 -10.49 11.53
CA ARG A 194 -36.47 -11.13 11.03
C ARG A 194 -37.66 -10.15 11.04
N ASP A 195 -38.58 -10.35 10.09
CA ASP A 195 -39.86 -9.65 10.06
C ASP A 195 -40.85 -10.23 11.11
N ALA A 196 -42.03 -9.63 11.24
CA ALA A 196 -43.07 -10.08 12.17
C ALA A 196 -43.61 -11.50 11.89
N ARG A 197 -43.29 -12.06 10.70
CA ARG A 197 -43.69 -13.44 10.32
C ARG A 197 -42.54 -14.45 10.51
N GLY A 198 -41.38 -13.98 11.04
CA GLY A 198 -40.20 -14.79 11.25
C GLY A 198 -39.30 -14.97 10.01
N ASN A 199 -39.62 -14.32 8.87
CA ASN A 199 -38.77 -14.41 7.70
C ASN A 199 -37.56 -13.46 7.82
N PRO A 200 -36.41 -13.79 7.22
CA PRO A 200 -35.29 -12.88 7.14
C PRO A 200 -35.69 -11.54 6.49
N ALA A 201 -35.52 -10.44 7.22
CA ALA A 201 -35.82 -9.08 6.71
C ALA A 201 -34.75 -8.53 5.77
N GLY A 202 -33.64 -9.26 5.61
CA GLY A 202 -32.53 -8.93 4.72
C GLY A 202 -31.20 -8.67 5.44
N VAL A 203 -31.21 -8.20 6.69
CA VAL A 203 -29.98 -7.92 7.42
C VAL A 203 -29.50 -9.16 8.18
N PHE A 204 -28.23 -9.54 7.94
CA PHE A 204 -27.48 -10.58 8.62
C PHE A 204 -26.33 -9.94 9.39
N LYS A 205 -26.08 -10.37 10.64
CA LYS A 205 -25.04 -9.81 11.51
C LYS A 205 -24.02 -10.86 11.90
N ASP A 206 -22.75 -10.45 11.98
CA ASP A 206 -21.62 -11.24 12.45
C ASP A 206 -21.58 -12.65 11.80
N GLU A 207 -21.49 -13.73 12.58
CA GLU A 207 -21.41 -15.10 12.06
C GLU A 207 -22.60 -15.50 11.16
N ALA A 208 -23.76 -14.84 11.30
CA ALA A 208 -24.89 -15.10 10.41
C ALA A 208 -24.64 -14.64 8.96
N MET A 209 -23.70 -13.73 8.72
CA MET A 209 -23.32 -13.30 7.38
C MET A 209 -22.76 -14.46 6.53
N ALA A 210 -22.06 -15.41 7.17
CA ALA A 210 -21.51 -16.58 6.50
C ALA A 210 -22.58 -17.45 5.80
N LEU A 211 -23.83 -17.36 6.23
CA LEU A 211 -24.95 -18.08 5.60
C LEU A 211 -25.16 -17.64 4.14
N ILE A 212 -25.04 -16.34 3.88
CA ILE A 212 -25.18 -15.79 2.53
C ILE A 212 -23.85 -15.84 1.78
N GLN A 213 -22.73 -15.53 2.45
CA GLN A 213 -21.39 -15.51 1.85
C GLN A 213 -21.03 -16.83 1.16
N LYS A 214 -21.41 -17.97 1.74
CA LYS A 214 -21.18 -19.31 1.16
C LYS A 214 -21.84 -19.53 -0.19
N ALA A 215 -22.89 -18.78 -0.52
CA ALA A 215 -23.59 -18.85 -1.81
C ALA A 215 -22.96 -17.92 -2.87
N ILE A 216 -22.06 -17.03 -2.48
CA ILE A 216 -21.33 -16.18 -3.42
C ILE A 216 -20.25 -17.04 -4.09
N PRO A 217 -20.26 -17.18 -5.43
CA PRO A 217 -19.23 -17.95 -6.12
C PRO A 217 -17.84 -17.38 -5.89
N GLU A 218 -16.84 -18.24 -5.78
CA GLU A 218 -15.44 -17.81 -5.85
C GLU A 218 -15.18 -17.13 -7.20
N ALA A 219 -14.30 -16.14 -7.18
CA ALA A 219 -13.94 -15.41 -8.39
C ALA A 219 -13.20 -16.33 -9.38
N ASP A 220 -13.65 -16.35 -10.61
CA ASP A 220 -12.95 -17.04 -11.70
C ASP A 220 -11.70 -16.25 -12.17
N GLU A 221 -10.88 -16.87 -13.02
CA GLU A 221 -9.66 -16.25 -13.52
C GLU A 221 -9.90 -14.92 -14.26
N ALA A 222 -11.01 -14.80 -14.99
CA ALA A 222 -11.35 -13.58 -15.73
C ALA A 222 -11.70 -12.45 -14.77
N GLN A 223 -12.42 -12.76 -13.70
CA GLN A 223 -12.76 -11.80 -12.63
C GLN A 223 -11.51 -11.37 -11.85
N LEU A 224 -10.60 -12.31 -11.54
CA LEU A 224 -9.31 -12.04 -10.90
C LEU A 224 -8.45 -11.13 -11.79
N ASP A 225 -8.32 -11.44 -13.09
CA ASP A 225 -7.56 -10.63 -14.04
C ASP A 225 -8.14 -9.23 -14.20
N ALA A 226 -9.47 -9.11 -14.23
CA ALA A 226 -10.15 -7.81 -14.30
C ALA A 226 -9.97 -6.99 -13.01
N ALA A 227 -9.99 -7.63 -11.84
CA ALA A 227 -9.72 -6.96 -10.56
C ALA A 227 -8.28 -6.45 -10.51
N LEU A 228 -7.31 -7.29 -10.90
CA LEU A 228 -5.90 -6.90 -11.00
C LEU A 228 -5.68 -5.70 -11.93
N GLN A 229 -6.30 -5.71 -13.12
CA GLN A 229 -6.17 -4.59 -14.06
C GLN A 229 -6.71 -3.29 -13.48
N ARG A 230 -7.91 -3.31 -12.87
CA ARG A 230 -8.48 -2.13 -12.20
C ARG A 230 -7.59 -1.60 -11.08
N ALA A 231 -7.05 -2.50 -10.26
CA ALA A 231 -6.14 -2.13 -9.18
C ALA A 231 -4.87 -1.45 -9.73
N MET A 232 -4.25 -2.01 -10.78
CA MET A 232 -3.09 -1.42 -11.42
C MET A 232 -3.39 -0.03 -11.99
N ASP A 233 -4.50 0.13 -12.72
CA ASP A 233 -4.88 1.41 -13.33
C ASP A 233 -5.11 2.49 -12.27
N TYR A 234 -5.74 2.13 -11.16
CA TYR A 234 -5.98 3.05 -10.06
C TYR A 234 -4.66 3.47 -9.39
N MET A 235 -3.80 2.52 -9.04
CA MET A 235 -2.50 2.82 -8.44
C MET A 235 -1.63 3.72 -9.34
N LEU A 236 -1.60 3.44 -10.64
CA LEU A 236 -0.87 4.27 -11.60
C LEU A 236 -1.45 5.70 -11.67
N SER A 237 -2.76 5.86 -11.52
CA SER A 237 -3.39 7.18 -11.52
C SER A 237 -3.02 8.06 -10.32
N VAL A 238 -2.60 7.44 -9.21
CA VAL A 238 -2.11 8.12 -8.01
C VAL A 238 -0.58 8.12 -7.88
N GLY A 239 0.14 7.72 -8.94
CA GLY A 239 1.60 7.82 -9.01
C GLY A 239 2.37 6.63 -8.45
N VAL A 240 1.68 5.55 -8.08
CA VAL A 240 2.31 4.34 -7.54
C VAL A 240 2.84 3.48 -8.68
N THR A 241 4.13 3.15 -8.62
CA THR A 241 4.84 2.33 -9.63
C THR A 241 5.17 0.94 -9.12
N GLN A 242 5.12 0.75 -7.81
CA GLN A 242 5.37 -0.53 -7.14
C GLN A 242 4.48 -0.64 -5.91
N ILE A 243 4.00 -1.87 -5.64
CA ILE A 243 3.25 -2.20 -4.42
C ILE A 243 3.89 -3.39 -3.69
N HIS A 244 3.69 -3.44 -2.37
CA HIS A 244 3.89 -4.66 -1.60
C HIS A 244 2.51 -5.18 -1.20
N ASP A 245 2.13 -6.28 -1.83
CA ASP A 245 0.86 -6.95 -1.55
C ASP A 245 0.99 -7.80 -0.29
N VAL A 246 0.15 -7.51 0.71
CA VAL A 246 0.16 -8.20 2.00
C VAL A 246 -0.86 -9.35 2.07
N SER A 247 -1.26 -9.85 0.90
CA SER A 247 -2.28 -10.89 0.72
C SER A 247 -3.71 -10.40 0.93
N SER A 248 -4.63 -10.92 0.15
CA SER A 248 -6.06 -10.56 0.20
C SER A 248 -6.93 -11.80 0.17
N LEU A 249 -6.77 -12.66 -0.84
CA LEU A 249 -7.64 -13.80 -1.15
C LEU A 249 -6.98 -15.13 -0.72
N GLY A 250 -6.46 -15.20 0.50
CA GLY A 250 -5.74 -16.38 0.99
C GLY A 250 -4.29 -16.46 0.48
N GLY A 251 -3.76 -15.38 -0.07
CA GLY A 251 -2.36 -15.19 -0.41
C GLY A 251 -1.87 -15.96 -1.64
N TRP A 252 -2.15 -17.25 -1.72
CA TRP A 252 -1.67 -18.06 -2.83
C TRP A 252 -2.40 -17.73 -4.14
N THR A 253 -3.71 -17.51 -4.07
CA THR A 253 -4.53 -17.08 -5.23
C THR A 253 -4.05 -15.73 -5.79
N ASP A 254 -3.66 -14.81 -4.91
CA ASP A 254 -3.10 -13.51 -5.31
C ASP A 254 -1.80 -13.73 -6.10
N LEU A 255 -0.84 -14.48 -5.53
CA LEU A 255 0.45 -14.77 -6.17
C LEU A 255 0.27 -15.48 -7.53
N GLU A 256 -0.63 -16.46 -7.63
CA GLU A 256 -0.90 -17.16 -8.89
C GLU A 256 -1.50 -16.22 -9.95
N THR A 257 -2.39 -15.31 -9.54
CA THR A 257 -2.94 -14.28 -10.43
C THR A 257 -1.84 -13.34 -10.92
N PHE A 258 -0.96 -12.88 -10.04
CA PHE A 258 0.17 -12.02 -10.44
C PHE A 258 1.13 -12.76 -11.38
N ARG A 259 1.42 -14.03 -11.12
CA ARG A 259 2.27 -14.86 -11.99
C ARG A 259 1.67 -15.05 -13.37
N ARG A 260 0.36 -15.32 -13.44
CA ARG A 260 -0.37 -15.43 -14.71
C ARG A 260 -0.27 -14.13 -15.51
N ALA A 261 -0.55 -13.00 -14.88
CA ALA A 261 -0.42 -11.68 -15.49
C ALA A 261 1.02 -11.37 -15.92
N ARG A 262 2.02 -11.73 -15.09
CA ARG A 262 3.45 -11.57 -15.44
C ARG A 262 3.82 -12.38 -16.69
N LYS A 263 3.42 -13.65 -16.75
CA LYS A 263 3.65 -14.54 -17.89
C LYS A 263 3.02 -14.01 -19.19
N GLN A 264 1.88 -13.34 -19.06
CA GLN A 264 1.16 -12.73 -20.19
C GLN A 264 1.69 -11.33 -20.55
N GLY A 265 2.68 -10.78 -19.82
CA GLY A 265 3.20 -9.43 -20.03
C GLY A 265 2.21 -8.31 -19.70
N LYS A 266 1.23 -8.57 -18.84
CA LYS A 266 0.14 -7.65 -18.48
C LYS A 266 0.42 -6.80 -17.23
N LEU A 267 1.50 -7.06 -16.48
CA LEU A 267 1.84 -6.22 -15.34
C LEU A 267 2.27 -4.82 -15.81
N ASN A 268 1.65 -3.81 -15.24
CA ASN A 268 1.89 -2.40 -15.55
C ASN A 268 2.59 -1.64 -14.41
N LEU A 269 2.69 -2.25 -13.23
CA LEU A 269 3.48 -1.81 -12.08
C LEU A 269 4.20 -3.02 -11.47
N ARG A 270 5.13 -2.76 -10.55
CA ARG A 270 5.90 -3.82 -9.88
C ARG A 270 5.19 -4.31 -8.65
N ILE A 271 5.29 -5.60 -8.37
CA ILE A 271 4.64 -6.25 -7.23
C ILE A 271 5.65 -7.03 -6.39
N TYR A 272 5.69 -6.76 -5.09
CA TYR A 272 6.30 -7.62 -4.09
C TYR A 272 5.19 -8.36 -3.34
N SER A 273 5.01 -9.64 -3.66
CA SER A 273 3.91 -10.45 -3.13
C SER A 273 4.31 -11.14 -1.83
N MET A 274 3.43 -11.07 -0.84
CA MET A 274 3.50 -11.83 0.41
C MET A 274 2.39 -12.88 0.43
N VAL A 275 2.64 -13.99 1.10
CA VAL A 275 1.62 -15.00 1.41
C VAL A 275 1.46 -15.11 2.93
N PRO A 276 0.36 -15.72 3.44
CA PRO A 276 0.21 -15.93 4.88
C PRO A 276 1.39 -16.65 5.51
N LEU A 277 1.82 -16.19 6.68
CA LEU A 277 2.99 -16.72 7.41
C LEU A 277 2.83 -18.21 7.73
N SER A 278 1.62 -18.69 7.93
CA SER A 278 1.32 -20.11 8.09
C SER A 278 1.75 -20.98 6.89
N ASN A 279 1.93 -20.36 5.71
CA ASN A 279 2.39 -21.03 4.49
C ASN A 279 3.92 -21.01 4.32
N TRP A 280 4.69 -20.71 5.38
CA TRP A 280 6.15 -20.54 5.30
C TRP A 280 6.85 -21.74 4.65
N ALA A 281 6.48 -22.97 4.99
CA ALA A 281 7.10 -24.18 4.43
C ALA A 281 6.86 -24.28 2.92
N LYS A 282 5.60 -24.10 2.49
CA LYS A 282 5.24 -24.09 1.05
C LYS A 282 5.98 -22.97 0.30
N MET A 283 6.17 -21.79 0.93
CA MET A 283 6.92 -20.69 0.31
C MET A 283 8.43 -21.00 0.26
N ALA A 284 8.98 -21.68 1.27
CA ALA A 284 10.38 -22.09 1.26
C ALA A 284 10.67 -23.06 0.10
N ASP A 285 9.85 -24.10 -0.06
CA ASP A 285 9.94 -25.05 -1.18
C ASP A 285 9.79 -24.32 -2.52
N TYR A 286 8.79 -23.45 -2.60
CA TYR A 286 8.52 -22.68 -3.80
C TYR A 286 9.68 -21.75 -4.21
N VAL A 287 10.34 -21.10 -3.25
CA VAL A 287 11.54 -20.28 -3.50
C VAL A 287 12.72 -21.15 -3.90
N GLY A 288 12.85 -22.34 -3.31
CA GLY A 288 13.86 -23.33 -3.70
C GLY A 288 13.76 -23.72 -5.18
N ASP A 289 12.53 -23.97 -5.64
CA ASP A 289 12.28 -24.42 -7.03
C ASP A 289 12.26 -23.28 -8.06
N ASN A 290 11.79 -22.11 -7.69
CA ASN A 290 11.48 -21.02 -8.63
C ASN A 290 12.29 -19.73 -8.41
N GLY A 291 13.22 -19.71 -7.44
CA GLY A 291 13.89 -18.48 -7.02
C GLY A 291 12.91 -17.49 -6.38
N ARG A 292 13.26 -16.19 -6.47
CA ARG A 292 12.45 -15.12 -5.86
C ARG A 292 11.73 -14.22 -6.86
N GLY A 293 11.58 -14.70 -8.11
CA GLY A 293 10.93 -13.93 -9.18
C GLY A 293 11.89 -12.98 -9.90
N ASP A 294 11.34 -11.92 -10.45
CA ASP A 294 12.07 -10.93 -11.25
C ASP A 294 11.74 -9.48 -10.80
N GLU A 295 12.16 -8.50 -11.58
CA GLU A 295 11.96 -7.08 -11.28
C GLU A 295 10.50 -6.60 -11.42
N TRP A 296 9.61 -7.36 -12.04
CA TRP A 296 8.20 -7.05 -12.15
C TRP A 296 7.37 -7.69 -11.06
N LEU A 297 7.71 -8.94 -10.74
CA LEU A 297 7.03 -9.70 -9.70
C LEU A 297 8.05 -10.49 -8.91
N HIS A 298 8.19 -10.20 -7.64
CA HIS A 298 9.00 -10.99 -6.74
C HIS A 298 8.23 -11.40 -5.50
N TRP A 299 8.70 -12.45 -4.83
CA TRP A 299 8.05 -13.13 -3.71
C TRP A 299 9.09 -13.67 -2.72
N GLY A 300 8.61 -14.33 -1.68
CA GLY A 300 9.43 -14.87 -0.59
C GLY A 300 9.25 -14.09 0.71
N ALA A 301 8.23 -13.24 0.74
CA ALA A 301 7.77 -12.58 1.95
C ALA A 301 6.49 -13.22 2.50
N LEU A 302 6.30 -13.09 3.81
CA LEU A 302 5.26 -13.74 4.57
C LEU A 302 4.54 -12.72 5.46
N LYS A 303 3.18 -12.71 5.45
CA LYS A 303 2.36 -11.84 6.30
C LYS A 303 1.77 -12.61 7.46
N GLY A 304 2.00 -12.13 8.68
CA GLY A 304 1.40 -12.65 9.92
C GLY A 304 0.68 -11.58 10.73
N PHE A 305 0.05 -12.00 11.84
CA PHE A 305 -0.71 -11.12 12.73
C PHE A 305 -0.47 -11.51 14.19
N VAL A 306 -0.13 -10.53 15.04
CA VAL A 306 -0.08 -10.71 16.50
C VAL A 306 -1.47 -10.46 17.08
N ASP A 307 -2.03 -9.27 16.81
CA ASP A 307 -3.25 -8.75 17.40
C ASP A 307 -4.21 -8.20 16.34
N GLY A 308 -5.31 -7.64 16.80
CA GLY A 308 -6.28 -6.97 15.94
C GLY A 308 -6.06 -5.45 15.87
N SER A 309 -7.15 -4.65 15.84
CA SER A 309 -7.10 -3.21 15.62
C SER A 309 -7.56 -2.39 16.83
N LEU A 310 -7.16 -1.10 16.84
CA LEU A 310 -7.63 -0.15 17.85
C LEU A 310 -9.15 0.05 17.76
N GLY A 311 -9.69 0.18 16.54
CA GLY A 311 -11.11 0.42 16.29
C GLY A 311 -12.02 -0.69 16.76
N SER A 312 -11.62 -1.94 16.63
CA SER A 312 -12.37 -3.13 17.07
C SER A 312 -12.13 -3.51 18.55
N THR A 313 -11.31 -2.77 19.30
CA THR A 313 -10.93 -3.08 20.71
C THR A 313 -10.12 -4.37 20.82
N THR A 314 -9.39 -4.73 19.77
CA THR A 314 -8.65 -5.99 19.68
C THR A 314 -7.14 -5.82 19.57
N ALA A 315 -6.62 -4.60 19.48
CA ALA A 315 -5.19 -4.33 19.60
C ALA A 315 -4.70 -4.68 21.02
N TRP A 316 -3.58 -5.40 21.13
CA TRP A 316 -3.12 -5.99 22.39
C TRP A 316 -2.18 -5.06 23.16
N PHE A 317 -2.70 -4.51 24.25
CA PHE A 317 -2.02 -3.55 25.13
C PHE A 317 -1.58 -4.15 26.46
N TYR A 318 -0.61 -3.50 27.12
CA TYR A 318 -0.26 -3.81 28.50
C TYR A 318 -1.37 -3.38 29.47
N SER A 319 -1.98 -2.22 29.21
CA SER A 319 -3.07 -1.68 30.04
C SER A 319 -4.41 -1.79 29.32
N PRO A 320 -5.52 -1.97 30.04
CA PRO A 320 -6.84 -2.00 29.44
C PRO A 320 -7.19 -0.72 28.64
N TYR A 321 -8.18 -0.83 27.78
CA TYR A 321 -8.78 0.32 27.12
C TYR A 321 -9.44 1.24 28.14
N GLN A 322 -9.41 2.56 27.91
CA GLN A 322 -10.04 3.51 28.83
C GLN A 322 -11.56 3.45 28.81
N ASP A 323 -12.13 3.31 27.63
CA ASP A 323 -13.58 3.21 27.42
C ASP A 323 -14.12 1.78 27.55
N GLU A 324 -13.24 0.77 27.58
CA GLU A 324 -13.59 -0.63 27.81
C GLU A 324 -12.60 -1.30 28.79
N PRO A 325 -12.69 -1.00 30.09
CA PRO A 325 -11.66 -1.35 31.07
C PRO A 325 -11.58 -2.86 31.40
N ASN A 326 -12.47 -3.67 30.86
CA ASN A 326 -12.47 -5.12 31.07
C ASN A 326 -11.61 -5.89 30.04
N THR A 327 -11.03 -5.20 29.06
CA THR A 327 -10.18 -5.82 28.06
C THR A 327 -8.93 -4.98 27.76
N SER A 328 -7.84 -5.64 27.45
CA SER A 328 -6.60 -5.06 26.91
C SER A 328 -6.32 -5.56 25.48
N GLY A 329 -7.34 -5.99 24.76
CA GLY A 329 -7.24 -6.56 23.43
C GLY A 329 -7.13 -8.08 23.43
N LEU A 330 -6.86 -8.65 22.25
CA LEU A 330 -6.75 -10.09 22.05
C LEU A 330 -5.61 -10.44 21.08
N LEU A 331 -5.23 -11.69 21.09
CA LEU A 331 -4.31 -12.28 20.13
C LEU A 331 -5.09 -12.86 18.95
N VAL A 332 -4.69 -12.52 17.73
CA VAL A 332 -5.26 -13.13 16.51
C VAL A 332 -4.70 -14.52 16.28
N ASN A 333 -3.43 -14.73 16.61
CA ASN A 333 -2.79 -16.03 16.57
C ASN A 333 -2.26 -16.43 17.95
N ASP A 334 -2.21 -17.72 18.24
CA ASP A 334 -1.49 -18.23 19.40
C ASP A 334 -0.02 -17.82 19.33
N THR A 335 0.51 -17.27 20.42
CA THR A 335 1.87 -16.72 20.45
C THR A 335 2.96 -17.78 20.29
N LEU A 336 2.76 -18.99 20.78
CA LEU A 336 3.73 -20.07 20.62
C LEU A 336 3.79 -20.51 19.17
N GLN A 337 2.63 -20.66 18.54
CA GLN A 337 2.54 -21.04 17.13
C GLN A 337 3.10 -19.95 16.22
N LEU A 338 2.74 -18.69 16.45
CA LEU A 338 3.23 -17.55 15.65
C LEU A 338 4.76 -17.39 15.77
N ARG A 339 5.30 -17.49 17.01
CA ARG A 339 6.74 -17.50 17.27
C ARG A 339 7.42 -18.64 16.47
N GLN A 340 6.87 -19.84 16.53
CA GLN A 340 7.42 -20.99 15.81
C GLN A 340 7.45 -20.75 14.29
N TRP A 341 6.38 -20.24 13.70
CA TRP A 341 6.35 -19.89 12.27
C TRP A 341 7.40 -18.84 11.90
N ILE A 342 7.56 -17.79 12.73
CA ILE A 342 8.57 -16.74 12.50
C ILE A 342 9.98 -17.34 12.49
N LEU A 343 10.32 -18.17 13.49
CA LEU A 343 11.64 -18.77 13.59
C LEU A 343 11.92 -19.75 12.46
N GLN A 344 10.92 -20.55 12.06
CA GLN A 344 11.05 -21.48 10.93
C GLN A 344 11.19 -20.74 9.59
N ALA A 345 10.40 -19.69 9.37
CA ALA A 345 10.49 -18.82 8.20
C ALA A 345 11.87 -18.15 8.13
N ASP A 346 12.38 -17.66 9.25
CA ASP A 346 13.72 -17.09 9.36
C ASP A 346 14.80 -18.10 9.03
N SER A 347 14.73 -19.31 9.61
CA SER A 347 15.66 -20.42 9.30
C SER A 347 15.67 -20.78 7.80
N ALA A 348 14.51 -20.71 7.14
CA ALA A 348 14.37 -20.92 5.70
C ALA A 348 14.81 -19.70 4.84
N GLY A 349 15.30 -18.64 5.46
CA GLY A 349 15.76 -17.44 4.75
C GLY A 349 14.64 -16.58 4.17
N LEU A 350 13.39 -16.73 4.61
CA LEU A 350 12.26 -15.96 4.11
C LEU A 350 12.16 -14.59 4.78
N HIS A 351 11.53 -13.64 4.11
CA HIS A 351 11.26 -12.31 4.65
C HIS A 351 9.95 -12.34 5.44
N VAL A 352 9.95 -11.77 6.65
CA VAL A 352 8.81 -11.82 7.57
C VAL A 352 8.29 -10.42 7.82
N ALA A 353 6.98 -10.25 7.65
CA ALA A 353 6.23 -9.03 7.90
C ALA A 353 5.00 -9.37 8.78
N VAL A 354 4.94 -8.83 10.00
CA VAL A 354 3.89 -9.20 10.95
C VAL A 354 3.17 -7.95 11.44
N HIS A 355 1.85 -8.00 11.41
CA HIS A 355 0.97 -6.99 11.96
C HIS A 355 1.08 -6.94 13.49
N ALA A 356 1.35 -5.77 14.04
CA ALA A 356 1.27 -5.49 15.47
C ALA A 356 0.86 -4.03 15.70
N ILE A 357 -0.30 -3.83 16.31
CA ILE A 357 -0.88 -2.51 16.59
C ILE A 357 -0.66 -2.08 18.03
N GLY A 358 -1.02 -2.90 19.01
CA GLY A 358 -0.87 -2.60 20.43
C GLY A 358 0.59 -2.55 20.90
N ASP A 359 0.84 -1.82 21.97
CA ASP A 359 2.19 -1.64 22.53
C ASP A 359 2.80 -2.97 23.00
N ARG A 360 2.00 -3.82 23.61
CA ARG A 360 2.42 -5.16 24.04
C ARG A 360 2.67 -6.10 22.86
N ALA A 361 1.88 -5.99 21.79
CA ALA A 361 2.07 -6.76 20.57
C ALA A 361 3.41 -6.41 19.89
N ASN A 362 3.73 -5.11 19.81
CA ASN A 362 4.99 -4.64 19.24
C ASN A 362 6.20 -5.11 20.06
N ASP A 363 6.17 -4.96 21.38
CA ASP A 363 7.26 -5.41 22.27
C ASP A 363 7.47 -6.93 22.19
N TRP A 364 6.39 -7.70 22.17
CA TRP A 364 6.44 -9.15 22.02
C TRP A 364 7.11 -9.54 20.68
N LEU A 365 6.70 -8.90 19.59
CA LEU A 365 7.23 -9.21 18.27
C LEU A 365 8.70 -8.84 18.11
N LEU A 366 9.13 -7.69 18.67
CA LEU A 366 10.54 -7.30 18.72
C LEU A 366 11.38 -8.31 19.53
N ASN A 367 10.81 -8.93 20.59
CA ASN A 367 11.49 -9.99 21.31
C ASN A 367 11.69 -11.24 20.45
N VAL A 368 10.67 -11.63 19.67
CA VAL A 368 10.76 -12.78 18.76
C VAL A 368 11.78 -12.54 17.64
N TYR A 369 11.84 -11.31 17.11
CA TYR A 369 12.82 -10.95 16.09
C TYR A 369 14.26 -10.94 16.64
N ALA A 370 14.46 -10.45 17.86
CA ALA A 370 15.76 -10.54 18.54
C ALA A 370 16.17 -11.99 18.79
N GLU A 371 15.21 -12.85 19.16
CA GLU A 371 15.45 -14.27 19.33
C GLU A 371 15.85 -14.96 18.01
N ALA A 372 15.19 -14.62 16.89
CA ALA A 372 15.55 -15.15 15.58
C ALA A 372 17.00 -14.81 15.20
N GLU A 373 17.45 -13.58 15.51
CA GLU A 373 18.84 -13.18 15.30
C GLU A 373 19.80 -13.94 16.19
N ALA A 374 19.46 -14.10 17.46
CA ALA A 374 20.30 -14.84 18.41
C ALA A 374 20.45 -16.34 18.05
N LEU A 375 19.39 -16.94 17.52
CA LEU A 375 19.38 -18.36 17.12
C LEU A 375 20.08 -18.64 15.79
N HIS A 376 19.88 -17.77 14.79
CA HIS A 376 20.30 -18.03 13.41
C HIS A 376 21.47 -17.14 12.95
N GLY A 377 22.01 -16.31 13.86
CA GLY A 377 23.13 -15.41 13.59
C GLY A 377 22.75 -14.15 12.79
N PRO A 378 23.70 -13.22 12.62
CA PRO A 378 23.48 -11.95 11.94
C PRO A 378 23.32 -12.15 10.43
N ARG A 379 22.31 -11.48 9.83
CA ARG A 379 22.11 -11.36 8.39
C ARG A 379 21.21 -10.17 8.08
N ASP A 380 21.14 -9.74 6.84
CA ASP A 380 20.21 -8.70 6.37
C ASP A 380 18.79 -9.29 6.26
N ARG A 381 18.00 -9.19 7.34
CA ARG A 381 16.63 -9.74 7.43
C ARG A 381 15.58 -8.76 6.94
N ARG A 382 15.77 -7.49 7.25
CA ARG A 382 14.79 -6.41 7.01
C ARG A 382 13.39 -6.79 7.48
N PHE A 383 13.28 -7.51 8.59
CA PHE A 383 12.00 -7.87 9.16
C PHE A 383 11.13 -6.64 9.38
N ARG A 384 9.83 -6.77 9.13
CA ARG A 384 8.90 -5.67 9.19
C ARG A 384 7.89 -5.88 10.31
N ILE A 385 7.56 -4.80 11.01
CA ILE A 385 6.35 -4.71 11.81
C ILE A 385 5.36 -3.84 11.06
N GLU A 386 4.29 -4.46 10.60
CA GLU A 386 3.21 -3.76 9.92
C GLU A 386 2.37 -3.01 10.95
N HIS A 387 2.04 -1.80 10.64
CA HIS A 387 1.38 -0.77 11.43
C HIS A 387 2.30 -0.16 12.50
N ALA A 388 2.93 -0.92 13.39
CA ALA A 388 3.78 -0.40 14.47
C ALA A 388 3.12 0.82 15.17
N GLN A 389 1.80 0.71 15.41
CA GLN A 389 0.93 1.87 15.59
C GLN A 389 1.07 2.53 16.96
N HIS A 390 1.09 1.70 18.02
CA HIS A 390 1.26 2.17 19.40
C HIS A 390 2.51 1.54 19.99
N LEU A 391 3.46 2.35 20.39
CA LEU A 391 4.78 1.87 20.82
C LEU A 391 5.07 2.23 22.28
N THR A 392 5.80 1.37 22.95
CA THR A 392 6.50 1.78 24.17
C THR A 392 7.71 2.66 23.81
N ARG A 393 8.19 3.49 24.73
CA ARG A 393 9.39 4.30 24.48
C ARG A 393 10.63 3.44 24.21
N SER A 394 10.72 2.26 24.85
CA SER A 394 11.79 1.30 24.62
C SER A 394 11.71 0.64 23.26
N ALA A 395 10.50 0.33 22.75
CA ALA A 395 10.33 -0.24 21.42
C ALA A 395 10.90 0.66 20.33
N ILE A 396 10.72 1.97 20.43
CA ILE A 396 11.19 2.94 19.43
C ILE A 396 12.70 2.81 19.18
N GLN A 397 13.52 2.67 20.23
CA GLN A 397 14.96 2.48 20.08
C GLN A 397 15.30 1.10 19.48
N ARG A 398 14.57 0.06 19.89
CA ARG A 398 14.81 -1.31 19.46
C ARG A 398 14.55 -1.53 17.95
N PHE A 399 13.68 -0.74 17.31
CA PHE A 399 13.53 -0.81 15.86
C PHE A 399 14.85 -0.55 15.12
N ALA A 400 15.59 0.48 15.54
CA ALA A 400 16.89 0.79 14.94
C ALA A 400 17.97 -0.22 15.34
N GLU A 401 18.02 -0.61 16.62
CA GLU A 401 19.01 -1.56 17.16
C GLU A 401 18.94 -2.94 16.47
N LEU A 402 17.71 -3.42 16.19
CA LEU A 402 17.46 -4.71 15.57
C LEU A 402 17.34 -4.63 14.02
N GLY A 403 17.45 -3.44 13.43
CA GLY A 403 17.24 -3.24 12.00
C GLY A 403 15.83 -3.62 11.53
N VAL A 404 14.85 -3.62 12.44
CA VAL A 404 13.45 -3.91 12.12
C VAL A 404 12.81 -2.70 11.46
N ILE A 405 12.06 -2.90 10.41
CA ILE A 405 11.43 -1.84 9.63
C ILE A 405 10.02 -1.56 10.16
N PRO A 406 9.74 -0.36 10.69
CA PRO A 406 8.39 0.07 10.99
C PRO A 406 7.67 0.42 9.68
N SER A 407 6.66 -0.37 9.30
CA SER A 407 5.87 -0.23 8.08
C SER A 407 4.51 0.37 8.43
N MET A 408 4.39 1.69 8.28
CA MET A 408 3.29 2.45 8.88
C MET A 408 2.38 3.10 7.83
N GLN A 409 1.17 3.50 8.26
CA GLN A 409 0.14 4.10 7.42
C GLN A 409 -0.20 5.51 7.92
N PRO A 410 0.36 6.56 7.29
CA PRO A 410 0.15 7.92 7.79
C PRO A 410 -1.31 8.39 7.74
N TYR A 411 -2.10 7.90 6.77
CA TYR A 411 -3.52 8.25 6.70
C TYR A 411 -4.28 7.78 7.93
N HIS A 412 -3.96 6.61 8.47
CA HIS A 412 -4.58 6.11 9.71
C HIS A 412 -4.35 7.06 10.88
N ALA A 413 -3.19 7.74 10.96
CA ALA A 413 -2.94 8.69 12.03
C ALA A 413 -3.93 9.87 12.05
N ILE A 414 -4.35 10.36 10.89
CA ILE A 414 -5.32 11.48 10.80
C ILE A 414 -6.78 11.01 10.87
N ASP A 415 -7.01 9.73 10.65
CA ASP A 415 -8.32 9.10 10.84
C ASP A 415 -8.53 8.72 12.30
N ASP A 416 -7.64 7.94 12.89
CA ASP A 416 -7.70 7.50 14.29
C ASP A 416 -7.58 8.67 15.28
N GLY A 417 -6.84 9.71 14.94
CA GLY A 417 -6.65 10.89 15.78
C GLY A 417 -7.94 11.59 16.18
N ARG A 418 -9.07 11.27 15.54
CA ARG A 418 -10.41 11.76 15.92
C ARG A 418 -10.94 11.14 17.20
N TRP A 419 -10.48 9.93 17.54
CA TRP A 419 -11.08 9.12 18.60
C TRP A 419 -10.08 8.26 19.41
N ALA A 420 -8.84 8.13 18.99
CA ALA A 420 -7.84 7.27 19.64
C ALA A 420 -7.59 7.63 21.12
N GLU A 421 -7.56 8.93 21.46
CA GLU A 421 -7.35 9.37 22.84
C GLU A 421 -8.44 8.86 23.80
N LYS A 422 -9.71 8.82 23.35
CA LYS A 422 -10.81 8.23 24.10
C LYS A 422 -10.56 6.76 24.43
N ARG A 423 -9.92 6.03 23.50
CA ARG A 423 -9.68 4.59 23.61
C ARG A 423 -8.50 4.25 24.53
N ILE A 424 -7.40 4.98 24.41
CA ILE A 424 -6.13 4.61 25.06
C ILE A 424 -5.56 5.69 25.98
N GLY A 425 -6.18 6.86 26.03
CA GLY A 425 -5.81 7.96 26.94
C GLY A 425 -4.62 8.81 26.50
N PRO A 426 -4.43 9.95 27.20
CA PRO A 426 -3.50 11.00 26.79
C PRO A 426 -2.01 10.60 26.87
N GLU A 427 -1.65 9.58 27.63
CA GLU A 427 -0.26 9.15 27.74
C GLU A 427 0.14 8.23 26.57
N ARG A 428 -0.70 7.25 26.24
CA ARG A 428 -0.38 6.28 25.16
C ARG A 428 -0.43 6.89 23.77
N ILE A 429 -1.22 7.95 23.54
CA ILE A 429 -1.23 8.64 22.24
C ILE A 429 0.09 9.32 21.92
N LYS A 430 0.95 9.66 22.92
CA LYS A 430 2.21 10.37 22.69
C LYS A 430 3.20 9.57 21.83
N THR A 431 3.11 8.25 21.86
CA THR A 431 3.93 7.33 21.06
C THR A 431 3.11 6.55 20.03
N THR A 432 1.93 7.11 19.68
CA THR A 432 1.06 6.58 18.63
C THR A 432 1.43 7.20 17.28
N TYR A 433 1.67 6.36 16.26
CA TYR A 433 2.21 6.79 14.98
C TYR A 433 3.47 7.65 15.17
N ALA A 434 4.47 7.11 15.86
CA ALA A 434 5.65 7.80 16.35
C ALA A 434 6.70 8.07 15.24
N PHE A 435 6.29 8.68 14.13
CA PHE A 435 7.13 8.86 12.93
C PHE A 435 8.43 9.60 13.24
N ARG A 436 8.34 10.73 13.94
CA ARG A 436 9.50 11.56 14.30
C ARG A 436 10.45 10.82 15.23
N ASP A 437 9.92 10.16 16.26
CA ASP A 437 10.74 9.46 17.25
C ASP A 437 11.46 8.26 16.62
N LEU A 438 10.79 7.52 15.70
CA LEU A 438 11.40 6.42 14.94
C LEU A 438 12.53 6.90 14.03
N LEU A 439 12.32 8.01 13.30
CA LEU A 439 13.38 8.61 12.48
C LEU A 439 14.56 9.11 13.33
N ASN A 440 14.29 9.75 14.47
CA ASN A 440 15.33 10.23 15.38
C ASN A 440 16.12 9.06 16.00
N ALA A 441 15.50 7.91 16.22
CA ALA A 441 16.17 6.68 16.65
C ALA A 441 17.00 6.02 15.55
N GLY A 442 16.86 6.44 14.30
CA GLY A 442 17.57 5.87 13.14
C GLY A 442 16.87 4.67 12.50
N ALA A 443 15.60 4.41 12.83
CA ALA A 443 14.82 3.35 12.20
C ALA A 443 14.53 3.68 10.73
N ASN A 444 14.53 2.65 9.88
CA ASN A 444 14.19 2.80 8.46
C ASN A 444 12.67 2.83 8.28
N LEU A 445 12.04 3.98 8.61
CA LEU A 445 10.61 4.18 8.53
C LEU A 445 10.11 4.06 7.08
N THR A 446 9.03 3.31 6.87
CA THR A 446 8.42 3.07 5.56
C THR A 446 6.92 3.32 5.60
N PHE A 447 6.32 3.70 4.46
CA PHE A 447 4.92 4.07 4.39
C PHE A 447 4.14 3.29 3.33
N GLY A 448 2.89 2.95 3.68
CA GLY A 448 1.88 2.37 2.81
C GLY A 448 0.49 2.91 3.10
N SER A 449 -0.48 2.49 2.33
CA SER A 449 -1.87 2.93 2.48
C SER A 449 -2.71 2.01 3.34
N ASP A 450 -2.42 0.71 3.32
CA ASP A 450 -3.33 -0.33 3.79
C ASP A 450 -4.67 -0.30 3.01
N TRP A 451 -4.58 -0.03 1.69
CA TRP A 451 -5.76 -0.09 0.84
C TRP A 451 -6.31 -1.53 0.88
N THR A 452 -7.52 -1.74 1.31
CA THR A 452 -8.79 -1.02 1.15
C THR A 452 -9.23 -0.18 2.36
N VAL A 453 -8.51 -0.23 3.47
CA VAL A 453 -8.87 0.49 4.71
C VAL A 453 -8.76 2.01 4.51
N ALA A 454 -7.70 2.46 3.86
CA ALA A 454 -7.48 3.87 3.52
C ALA A 454 -7.30 4.08 2.01
N PRO A 455 -7.46 5.32 1.50
CA PRO A 455 -7.18 5.64 0.11
C PRO A 455 -5.71 5.35 -0.26
N PRO A 456 -5.42 4.72 -1.41
CA PRO A 456 -4.05 4.39 -1.82
C PRO A 456 -3.32 5.57 -2.46
N SER A 457 -3.52 6.78 -1.96
CA SER A 457 -2.88 7.99 -2.45
C SER A 457 -1.67 8.35 -1.61
N PRO A 458 -0.43 8.23 -2.14
CA PRO A 458 0.77 8.64 -1.42
C PRO A 458 0.76 10.13 -1.05
N LEU A 459 0.12 10.98 -1.85
CA LEU A 459 -0.01 12.42 -1.54
C LEU A 459 -0.88 12.67 -0.31
N GLU A 460 -1.96 11.88 -0.11
CA GLU A 460 -2.74 11.90 1.13
C GLU A 460 -1.92 11.42 2.33
N GLY A 461 -1.12 10.37 2.15
CA GLY A 461 -0.22 9.87 3.19
C GLY A 461 0.89 10.87 3.55
N ILE A 462 1.51 11.52 2.56
CA ILE A 462 2.51 12.59 2.79
C ILE A 462 1.86 13.78 3.50
N TYR A 463 0.68 14.22 3.05
CA TYR A 463 -0.10 15.26 3.74
C TYR A 463 -0.34 14.88 5.20
N ALA A 464 -0.78 13.66 5.46
CA ALA A 464 -1.07 13.17 6.82
C ALA A 464 0.19 13.16 7.71
N ALA A 465 1.31 12.68 7.21
CA ALA A 465 2.57 12.64 7.95
C ALA A 465 3.13 14.04 8.27
N VAL A 466 2.95 15.00 7.34
CA VAL A 466 3.46 16.38 7.46
C VAL A 466 2.58 17.24 8.34
N THR A 467 1.26 17.14 8.18
CA THR A 467 0.32 18.04 8.88
C THR A 467 -0.26 17.43 10.14
N ARG A 468 -0.51 16.13 10.15
CA ARG A 468 -1.25 15.39 11.18
C ARG A 468 -2.62 16.02 11.50
N GLN A 469 -3.19 16.77 10.55
CA GLN A 469 -4.52 17.35 10.70
C GLN A 469 -5.57 16.26 10.54
N THR A 470 -6.39 16.07 11.57
CA THR A 470 -7.43 15.03 11.58
C THR A 470 -8.54 15.32 10.57
N LEU A 471 -9.18 14.27 10.07
CA LEU A 471 -10.19 14.35 9.00
C LEU A 471 -11.44 15.16 9.41
N ASP A 472 -11.71 15.30 10.70
CA ASP A 472 -12.82 16.10 11.25
C ASP A 472 -12.48 17.59 11.46
N GLY A 473 -11.25 18.00 11.16
CA GLY A 473 -10.77 19.38 11.32
C GLY A 473 -10.56 19.85 12.77
N ARG A 474 -10.72 18.98 13.76
CA ARG A 474 -10.57 19.35 15.18
C ARG A 474 -9.14 19.60 15.61
N ASN A 475 -8.17 19.10 14.87
CA ASN A 475 -6.75 19.28 15.15
C ASN A 475 -6.06 20.09 14.03
N PRO A 476 -6.36 21.40 13.87
CA PRO A 476 -5.81 22.21 12.79
C PRO A 476 -4.28 22.36 12.87
N ASN A 477 -3.71 22.26 14.07
CA ASN A 477 -2.27 22.27 14.30
C ASN A 477 -1.63 20.86 14.28
N GLY A 478 -2.41 19.85 13.97
CA GLY A 478 -2.02 18.44 13.96
C GLY A 478 -2.25 17.72 15.29
N TRP A 479 -2.73 16.48 15.21
CA TRP A 479 -2.85 15.57 16.35
C TRP A 479 -1.47 15.02 16.71
N VAL A 480 -1.07 15.08 17.97
CA VAL A 480 0.31 14.75 18.44
C VAL A 480 1.37 15.41 17.53
N PRO A 481 1.41 16.76 17.47
CA PRO A 481 2.18 17.49 16.46
C PRO A 481 3.69 17.27 16.54
N GLN A 482 4.21 16.75 17.68
CA GLN A 482 5.61 16.38 17.87
C GLN A 482 6.06 15.26 16.93
N GLN A 483 5.11 14.46 16.42
CA GLN A 483 5.39 13.33 15.52
C GLN A 483 5.31 13.73 14.03
N LYS A 484 5.17 15.02 13.71
CA LYS A 484 5.26 15.51 12.33
C LYS A 484 6.67 15.28 11.76
N ILE A 485 6.70 14.99 10.46
CA ILE A 485 7.94 14.88 9.70
C ILE A 485 7.91 15.84 8.51
N SER A 486 9.05 16.10 7.91
CA SER A 486 9.13 16.98 6.73
C SER A 486 8.56 16.30 5.48
N PRO A 487 8.17 17.08 4.44
CA PRO A 487 7.75 16.52 3.16
C PRO A 487 8.81 15.62 2.51
N GLU A 488 10.09 15.95 2.66
CA GLU A 488 11.18 15.15 2.10
C GLU A 488 11.34 13.82 2.83
N GLU A 489 11.28 13.80 4.17
CA GLU A 489 11.30 12.57 4.96
C GLU A 489 10.11 11.67 4.58
N ALA A 490 8.91 12.23 4.46
CA ALA A 490 7.73 11.48 4.03
C ALA A 490 7.86 10.94 2.59
N LEU A 491 8.42 11.73 1.67
CA LEU A 491 8.69 11.30 0.30
C LEU A 491 9.71 10.14 0.26
N ARG A 492 10.76 10.20 1.07
CA ARG A 492 11.73 9.10 1.22
C ARG A 492 11.06 7.81 1.71
N CYS A 493 10.11 7.91 2.66
CA CYS A 493 9.37 6.75 3.16
C CYS A 493 8.50 6.09 2.07
N TYR A 494 7.97 6.87 1.11
CA TYR A 494 7.20 6.34 -0.03
C TYR A 494 8.06 5.96 -1.25
N THR A 495 9.37 6.11 -1.20
CA THR A 495 10.26 5.83 -2.35
C THR A 495 11.48 5.02 -1.93
N VAL A 496 12.54 5.69 -1.49
CA VAL A 496 13.86 5.11 -1.16
C VAL A 496 13.77 4.01 -0.10
N ASN A 497 13.06 4.32 1.00
CA ASN A 497 12.96 3.40 2.13
C ASN A 497 12.09 2.17 1.79
N ASN A 498 11.03 2.37 1.01
CA ASN A 498 10.19 1.26 0.54
C ASN A 498 10.92 0.34 -0.45
N ALA A 499 11.76 0.90 -1.32
CA ALA A 499 12.62 0.10 -2.19
C ALA A 499 13.59 -0.77 -1.36
N TYR A 500 14.20 -0.18 -0.31
CA TYR A 500 15.04 -0.91 0.63
C TYR A 500 14.27 -2.03 1.32
N ALA A 501 13.05 -1.77 1.82
CA ALA A 501 12.23 -2.76 2.49
C ALA A 501 11.85 -3.98 1.61
N ALA A 502 11.99 -3.87 0.29
CA ALA A 502 11.72 -4.93 -0.67
C ALA A 502 13.00 -5.49 -1.33
N PHE A 503 14.19 -5.16 -0.82
CA PHE A 503 15.48 -5.55 -1.43
C PHE A 503 15.64 -5.06 -2.89
N GLN A 504 15.07 -3.89 -3.22
CA GLN A 504 15.06 -3.33 -4.58
C GLN A 504 15.80 -1.97 -4.68
N GLU A 505 16.50 -1.52 -3.63
CA GLU A 505 17.15 -0.21 -3.53
C GLU A 505 18.26 0.05 -4.57
N THR A 506 18.74 -1.00 -5.23
CA THR A 506 19.69 -0.91 -6.35
C THR A 506 19.00 -0.80 -7.70
N LYS A 507 17.67 -0.98 -7.75
CA LYS A 507 16.87 -1.05 -8.98
C LYS A 507 15.82 0.04 -9.07
N THR A 508 15.15 0.38 -7.94
CA THR A 508 14.03 1.33 -7.86
C THR A 508 14.17 2.28 -6.66
N GLY A 509 13.25 3.23 -6.51
CA GLY A 509 13.19 4.15 -5.36
C GLY A 509 14.08 5.39 -5.48
N LYS A 510 14.95 5.46 -6.50
CA LYS A 510 15.80 6.63 -6.81
C LYS A 510 15.83 6.88 -8.30
N LEU A 511 16.14 8.11 -8.70
CA LEU A 511 16.45 8.47 -10.09
C LEU A 511 17.98 8.54 -10.24
N LYS A 512 18.57 7.45 -10.66
CA LYS A 512 20.02 7.29 -10.84
C LYS A 512 20.31 6.51 -12.12
N PRO A 513 21.37 6.85 -12.88
CA PRO A 513 21.76 6.08 -14.07
C PRO A 513 21.90 4.58 -13.78
N GLY A 514 21.32 3.76 -14.66
CA GLY A 514 21.29 2.30 -14.54
C GLY A 514 20.10 1.73 -13.75
N MET A 515 19.39 2.53 -12.96
CA MET A 515 18.14 2.12 -12.29
C MET A 515 16.97 2.11 -13.28
N TYR A 516 15.87 1.45 -12.92
CA TYR A 516 14.66 1.46 -13.74
C TYR A 516 14.07 2.86 -13.81
N ALA A 517 13.57 3.23 -14.99
CA ALA A 517 12.92 4.51 -15.23
C ALA A 517 11.48 4.47 -14.71
N ASP A 518 11.35 4.43 -13.39
CA ASP A 518 10.10 4.48 -12.65
C ASP A 518 10.01 5.84 -11.93
N PHE A 519 9.12 6.71 -12.39
CA PHE A 519 9.01 8.06 -11.83
C PHE A 519 7.60 8.65 -12.00
N VAL A 520 7.32 9.68 -11.22
CA VAL A 520 6.07 10.43 -11.27
C VAL A 520 6.35 11.90 -11.53
N VAL A 521 5.47 12.52 -12.32
CA VAL A 521 5.45 13.98 -12.56
C VAL A 521 4.23 14.55 -11.84
N LEU A 522 4.47 15.51 -10.95
CA LEU A 522 3.44 16.17 -10.15
C LEU A 522 3.21 17.62 -10.62
N SER A 523 1.99 18.13 -10.41
CA SER A 523 1.63 19.51 -10.79
C SER A 523 2.43 20.57 -10.03
N ASP A 524 2.86 20.27 -8.80
CA ASP A 524 3.52 21.21 -7.89
C ASP A 524 4.69 20.53 -7.14
N ASN A 525 5.66 21.34 -6.72
CA ASN A 525 6.79 20.87 -5.92
C ASN A 525 6.37 20.73 -4.45
N ILE A 526 6.06 19.50 -4.04
CA ILE A 526 5.62 19.15 -2.68
C ILE A 526 6.65 19.47 -1.58
N LEU A 527 7.92 19.68 -1.94
CA LEU A 527 8.99 20.06 -1.01
C LEU A 527 9.03 21.57 -0.75
N LYS A 528 8.29 22.37 -1.54
CA LYS A 528 8.32 23.84 -1.48
C LYS A 528 6.97 24.48 -1.14
N ILE A 529 5.87 23.76 -1.29
CA ILE A 529 4.53 24.26 -0.95
C ILE A 529 4.21 23.99 0.53
N PRO A 530 3.29 24.77 1.13
CA PRO A 530 2.77 24.47 2.47
C PRO A 530 2.18 23.05 2.55
N GLY A 531 2.37 22.38 3.68
CA GLY A 531 1.92 21.00 3.89
C GLY A 531 0.43 20.80 3.60
N GLU A 532 -0.41 21.77 3.95
CA GLU A 532 -1.86 21.77 3.74
C GLU A 532 -2.28 21.74 2.26
N LYS A 533 -1.38 22.17 1.37
CA LYS A 533 -1.62 22.17 -0.09
C LYS A 533 -1.25 20.84 -0.77
N ILE A 534 -0.52 19.95 -0.08
CA ILE A 534 -0.02 18.69 -0.67
C ILE A 534 -1.17 17.81 -1.19
N ARG A 535 -2.29 17.73 -0.45
CA ARG A 535 -3.45 16.92 -0.88
C ARG A 535 -4.16 17.45 -2.14
N GLY A 536 -3.91 18.70 -2.53
CA GLY A 536 -4.41 19.30 -3.77
C GLY A 536 -3.52 19.10 -4.99
N VAL A 537 -2.32 18.52 -4.81
CA VAL A 537 -1.37 18.26 -5.89
C VAL A 537 -1.86 17.12 -6.76
N ASN A 538 -1.69 17.27 -8.08
CA ASN A 538 -2.13 16.27 -9.04
C ASN A 538 -0.95 15.45 -9.57
N VAL A 539 -1.15 14.15 -9.74
CA VAL A 539 -0.30 13.30 -10.56
C VAL A 539 -0.60 13.62 -12.04
N LEU A 540 0.40 14.08 -12.77
CA LEU A 540 0.28 14.41 -14.19
C LEU A 540 0.71 13.25 -15.08
N ARG A 541 1.76 12.53 -14.67
CA ARG A 541 2.28 11.36 -15.39
C ARG A 541 2.83 10.33 -14.40
N THR A 542 2.62 9.07 -14.72
CA THR A 542 3.28 7.95 -14.06
C THR A 542 4.01 7.12 -15.11
N VAL A 543 5.31 6.97 -14.94
CA VAL A 543 6.18 6.22 -15.85
C VAL A 543 6.68 4.99 -15.10
N VAL A 544 6.55 3.83 -15.72
CA VAL A 544 7.07 2.55 -15.22
C VAL A 544 7.88 1.90 -16.33
N ASN A 545 9.10 1.54 -16.02
CA ASN A 545 9.99 0.86 -16.96
C ASN A 545 10.19 1.68 -18.26
N GLY A 546 10.33 3.01 -18.11
CA GLY A 546 10.50 3.96 -19.20
C GLY A 546 9.25 4.23 -20.06
N LYS A 547 8.10 3.63 -19.73
CA LYS A 547 6.84 3.79 -20.46
C LYS A 547 5.84 4.61 -19.67
N GLU A 548 5.24 5.60 -20.30
CA GLU A 548 4.11 6.34 -19.71
C GLU A 548 2.92 5.39 -19.54
N ARG A 549 2.56 5.06 -18.28
CA ARG A 549 1.44 4.20 -17.93
C ARG A 549 0.18 4.96 -17.58
N PHE A 550 0.35 6.18 -17.10
CA PHE A 550 -0.74 7.11 -16.84
C PHE A 550 -0.34 8.52 -17.27
N VAL A 551 -1.25 9.21 -17.93
CA VAL A 551 -1.15 10.64 -18.26
C VAL A 551 -2.50 11.27 -17.97
N LYS A 552 -2.51 12.27 -17.09
CA LYS A 552 -3.72 13.03 -16.77
C LYS A 552 -4.13 13.83 -18.01
N LYS A 553 -5.37 13.65 -18.46
CA LYS A 553 -5.99 14.37 -19.59
C LYS A 553 -6.40 15.78 -19.19
#